data_c286552dd2f39364db298f55bafc5473
#
_entry.id   c286552dd2f39364db298f55bafc5473
#
_cell.length_a   1.000
_cell.length_b   1.000
_cell.length_c   1.000
_cell.angle_alpha   90.00
_cell.angle_beta   90.00
_cell.angle_gamma   90.00
#
_symmetry.space_group_name_H-M   'P 1'
#
loop_
_entity.id
_entity.type
_entity.pdbx_description
1 polymer ?
#
loop_
_entity_poly.entity_id
_entity_poly.type
_entity_poly.pdbx_seq_one_letter_code
_entity_poly.pdbx_strand_id
1 'polypeptide(L)'
;MYCPECANKIEPETVLCPVCGMKGDLPASTDQVCDIFLMGFSDPLSYDKVIDFLLQHSFLKSREDLLSRLSSLPVPLTKGMVSARAHQLREDLESRGGIVELRNRQMKDRGIARKIIKEEEEPAAHAPAGTSARASRVYLFLFLLSLTAAVYLAYFHDFSRERKTVQRAVQKIASRLTPPVPGKEAVTPQVSAPEKISASENLDQEGVRLNNEGVSLMDQGAYEEAVQSFESARKLIPGDATILQNLYRAWLMQGYRHLQGKAYEQSIQSFKEALKVSDQSPELYKLMGMSALSLQDESRAAGYFKTYIKRAPDDLEVDRILGEILYKQNKLEEGLKFLKIYLAGNPDDSRIRDMVNKAGREATVEQGFDTREGEHFDVRFDGSQNMEAGYLVVELLEGAYRKIGAELNYYPSEHVVTILYSDEEFRNVTQTPGWAKGLYDGKIRIPIGGLTEKSRTLERVVTHEYTHAVIHQMTGARCPTWLNEGLAQYFEGEPEDGIAGNAGLILKTRDFIPLKKLEGSFLNLDAKAAAMAYTESYTMVDHIIKAHGIYAVQKLLSDLSGGADVESALRSAVGADYNGLEEDWLKYLAQNYS
;
A
#
# COMPACT_ATOMS: atom_id res chain seq x y z
N MET A 1 -1.97 -44.48 -2.30
CA MET A 1 -2.83 -43.96 -1.21
C MET A 1 -2.15 -42.77 -0.55
N TYR A 2 -2.84 -42.11 0.35
CA TYR A 2 -2.25 -40.97 1.07
C TYR A 2 -2.11 -41.32 2.55
N CYS A 3 -1.03 -40.85 3.19
CA CYS A 3 -0.81 -41.05 4.62
C CYS A 3 -1.90 -40.32 5.41
N PRO A 4 -2.59 -40.99 6.35
CA PRO A 4 -3.65 -40.33 7.13
C PRO A 4 -3.13 -39.29 8.11
N GLU A 5 -1.84 -39.32 8.46
CA GLU A 5 -1.24 -38.35 9.39
C GLU A 5 -0.73 -37.08 8.72
N CYS A 6 -0.04 -37.18 7.57
CA CYS A 6 0.60 -36.03 6.91
C CYS A 6 0.07 -35.74 5.50
N ALA A 7 -0.92 -36.50 5.03
CA ALA A 7 -1.55 -36.38 3.71
C ALA A 7 -0.59 -36.52 2.49
N ASN A 8 0.66 -36.99 2.70
CA ASN A 8 1.57 -37.23 1.60
C ASN A 8 1.23 -38.54 0.85
N LYS A 9 1.46 -38.53 -0.46
CA LYS A 9 1.23 -39.72 -1.29
C LYS A 9 2.22 -40.83 -0.92
N ILE A 10 1.70 -41.99 -0.60
CA ILE A 10 2.48 -43.18 -0.27
C ILE A 10 2.09 -44.37 -1.13
N GLU A 11 3.01 -45.26 -1.43
CA GLU A 11 2.75 -46.48 -2.18
C GLU A 11 1.91 -47.47 -1.38
N PRO A 12 1.05 -48.28 -2.03
CA PRO A 12 0.11 -49.18 -1.34
C PRO A 12 0.73 -50.20 -0.41
N GLU A 13 2.03 -50.49 -0.55
CA GLU A 13 2.76 -51.51 0.21
C GLU A 13 3.68 -50.94 1.30
N THR A 14 3.61 -49.60 1.52
CA THR A 14 4.52 -48.93 2.46
C THR A 14 4.05 -49.10 3.90
N VAL A 15 4.84 -49.82 4.70
CA VAL A 15 4.56 -50.11 6.14
C VAL A 15 4.78 -48.88 7.03
N LEU A 16 5.54 -47.90 6.56
CA LEU A 16 5.87 -46.66 7.27
C LEU A 16 5.79 -45.49 6.29
N CYS A 17 5.09 -44.41 6.66
CA CYS A 17 5.10 -43.17 5.86
C CYS A 17 6.53 -42.60 5.84
N PRO A 18 7.14 -42.36 4.66
CA PRO A 18 8.52 -41.88 4.58
C PRO A 18 8.67 -40.41 5.01
N VAL A 19 7.57 -39.71 5.22
CA VAL A 19 7.57 -38.26 5.56
C VAL A 19 7.35 -38.02 7.05
N CYS A 20 6.42 -38.75 7.71
CA CYS A 20 6.11 -38.56 9.13
C CYS A 20 6.40 -39.77 10.02
N GLY A 21 6.88 -40.89 9.45
CA GLY A 21 7.24 -42.11 10.19
C GLY A 21 6.06 -42.89 10.76
N MET A 22 4.81 -42.54 10.41
CA MET A 22 3.64 -43.23 10.94
C MET A 22 3.60 -44.68 10.50
N LYS A 23 3.47 -45.59 11.49
CA LYS A 23 3.28 -47.02 11.31
C LYS A 23 1.82 -47.35 11.64
N GLY A 24 1.06 -47.89 10.71
CA GLY A 24 -0.33 -48.20 11.02
C GLY A 24 -1.05 -49.04 9.99
N ASP A 25 -1.90 -49.94 10.48
CA ASP A 25 -2.92 -50.63 9.72
C ASP A 25 -3.92 -49.60 9.17
N LEU A 26 -3.94 -49.42 7.87
CA LEU A 26 -4.89 -48.54 7.21
C LEU A 26 -6.27 -49.17 7.17
N PRO A 27 -7.33 -48.58 7.78
CA PRO A 27 -8.66 -49.13 7.67
C PRO A 27 -9.13 -49.07 6.21
N ALA A 28 -9.55 -50.20 5.70
CA ALA A 28 -10.19 -50.30 4.40
C ALA A 28 -11.55 -49.55 4.44
N SER A 29 -11.73 -48.62 3.50
CA SER A 29 -12.99 -47.94 3.12
C SER A 29 -13.71 -47.11 4.21
N THR A 30 -13.56 -45.79 4.12
CA THR A 30 -14.69 -44.89 4.40
C THR A 30 -14.80 -43.91 3.22
N ASP A 31 -15.87 -44.06 2.47
CA ASP A 31 -16.15 -43.34 1.21
C ASP A 31 -16.61 -41.87 1.40
N GLN A 32 -16.42 -41.29 2.58
CA GLN A 32 -16.83 -39.91 2.84
C GLN A 32 -15.61 -39.01 3.09
N VAL A 33 -15.49 -37.99 2.28
CA VAL A 33 -14.52 -36.92 2.43
C VAL A 33 -15.23 -35.61 2.70
N CYS A 34 -14.63 -34.76 3.54
CA CYS A 34 -15.17 -33.47 3.94
C CYS A 34 -14.21 -32.35 3.55
N ASP A 35 -14.77 -31.23 3.14
CA ASP A 35 -14.06 -29.96 3.08
C ASP A 35 -14.25 -29.25 4.42
N ILE A 36 -13.21 -28.61 4.96
CA ILE A 36 -13.22 -27.91 6.25
C ILE A 36 -13.09 -26.42 6.00
N PHE A 37 -14.00 -25.65 6.57
CA PHE A 37 -14.02 -24.19 6.49
C PHE A 37 -13.96 -23.58 7.89
N LEU A 38 -13.06 -22.61 8.08
CA LEU A 38 -13.07 -21.74 9.24
C LEU A 38 -14.07 -20.60 8.97
N MET A 39 -15.12 -20.53 9.78
CA MET A 39 -16.22 -19.57 9.65
C MET A 39 -15.99 -18.31 10.49
N GLY A 40 -15.19 -18.40 11.55
CA GLY A 40 -14.93 -17.32 12.48
C GLY A 40 -14.29 -17.78 13.77
N PHE A 41 -14.36 -16.94 14.80
CA PHE A 41 -13.83 -17.16 16.14
C PHE A 41 -14.90 -16.82 17.17
N SER A 42 -14.98 -17.57 18.24
CA SER A 42 -15.98 -17.38 19.30
C SER A 42 -15.75 -16.09 20.09
N ASP A 43 -14.51 -15.67 20.20
CA ASP A 43 -14.09 -14.45 20.88
C ASP A 43 -12.72 -13.98 20.37
N PRO A 44 -12.33 -12.70 20.60
CA PRO A 44 -11.06 -12.15 20.12
C PRO A 44 -9.80 -12.83 20.68
N LEU A 45 -9.86 -13.48 21.86
CA LEU A 45 -8.74 -14.17 22.49
C LEU A 45 -8.50 -15.55 21.89
N SER A 46 -9.52 -16.12 21.26
CA SER A 46 -9.47 -17.42 20.58
C SER A 46 -8.73 -17.35 19.25
N TYR A 47 -8.62 -16.15 18.67
CA TYR A 47 -7.97 -15.93 17.38
C TYR A 47 -6.52 -16.45 17.33
N ASP A 48 -5.67 -15.99 18.25
CA ASP A 48 -4.26 -16.37 18.26
C ASP A 48 -4.08 -17.88 18.56
N LYS A 49 -4.93 -18.46 19.42
CA LYS A 49 -4.88 -19.90 19.75
C LYS A 49 -5.20 -20.80 18.55
N VAL A 50 -6.19 -20.40 17.75
CA VAL A 50 -6.58 -21.11 16.53
C VAL A 50 -5.49 -20.96 15.47
N ILE A 51 -4.95 -19.75 15.30
CA ILE A 51 -3.89 -19.44 14.34
C ILE A 51 -2.62 -20.25 14.66
N ASP A 52 -2.16 -20.22 15.89
CA ASP A 52 -0.96 -20.92 16.31
C ASP A 52 -1.12 -22.45 16.15
N PHE A 53 -2.31 -22.98 16.44
CA PHE A 53 -2.62 -24.39 16.19
C PHE A 53 -2.55 -24.73 14.68
N LEU A 54 -3.12 -23.92 13.81
CA LEU A 54 -3.10 -24.14 12.36
C LEU A 54 -1.69 -24.07 11.77
N LEU A 55 -0.86 -23.16 12.28
CA LEU A 55 0.54 -23.03 11.87
C LEU A 55 1.38 -24.23 12.37
N GLN A 56 1.20 -24.64 13.64
CA GLN A 56 1.93 -25.73 14.23
C GLN A 56 1.67 -27.08 13.52
N HIS A 57 0.47 -27.24 12.94
CA HIS A 57 0.09 -28.47 12.25
C HIS A 57 0.20 -28.37 10.72
N SER A 58 0.94 -27.40 10.21
CA SER A 58 1.25 -27.21 8.78
C SER A 58 0.02 -27.17 7.83
N PHE A 59 -1.16 -26.80 8.36
CA PHE A 59 -2.34 -26.57 7.52
C PHE A 59 -2.21 -25.30 6.66
N LEU A 60 -1.21 -24.47 6.96
CA LEU A 60 -0.92 -23.21 6.30
C LEU A 60 0.59 -23.02 6.18
N LYS A 61 1.00 -22.39 5.09
CA LYS A 61 2.43 -22.20 4.79
C LYS A 61 3.06 -21.05 5.61
N SER A 62 2.28 -20.04 5.97
CA SER A 62 2.72 -18.93 6.81
C SER A 62 1.54 -18.24 7.50
N ARG A 63 1.85 -17.42 8.52
CA ARG A 63 0.85 -16.60 9.25
C ARG A 63 0.23 -15.55 8.34
N GLU A 64 0.97 -15.04 7.35
CA GLU A 64 0.49 -14.07 6.38
C GLU A 64 -0.48 -14.68 5.35
N ASP A 65 -0.23 -15.90 4.89
CA ASP A 65 -1.14 -16.62 4.00
C ASP A 65 -2.52 -16.77 4.66
N LEU A 66 -2.54 -17.11 5.95
CA LEU A 66 -3.79 -17.17 6.72
C LEU A 66 -4.43 -15.79 6.90
N LEU A 67 -3.64 -14.78 7.27
CA LEU A 67 -4.14 -13.42 7.46
C LEU A 67 -4.74 -12.84 6.19
N SER A 68 -4.15 -13.14 5.04
CA SER A 68 -4.69 -12.74 3.74
C SER A 68 -6.04 -13.42 3.42
N ARG A 69 -6.21 -14.67 3.85
CA ARG A 69 -7.45 -15.45 3.64
C ARG A 69 -8.55 -15.11 4.66
N LEU A 70 -8.19 -14.76 5.88
CA LEU A 70 -9.13 -14.38 6.95
C LEU A 70 -9.86 -13.05 6.69
N SER A 71 -9.40 -12.26 5.72
CA SER A 71 -10.12 -11.07 5.26
C SER A 71 -11.45 -11.38 4.57
N SER A 72 -11.67 -12.65 4.18
CA SER A 72 -12.90 -13.14 3.53
C SER A 72 -13.31 -14.48 4.15
N LEU A 73 -13.92 -14.46 5.33
CA LEU A 73 -14.58 -15.65 5.89
C LEU A 73 -15.82 -16.01 5.04
N PRO A 74 -16.09 -17.28 4.80
CA PRO A 74 -15.41 -18.49 5.31
C PRO A 74 -14.10 -18.84 4.57
N VAL A 75 -13.08 -19.29 5.33
CA VAL A 75 -11.78 -19.68 4.77
C VAL A 75 -11.69 -21.20 4.64
N PRO A 76 -11.45 -21.76 3.44
CA PRO A 76 -11.19 -23.18 3.28
C PRO A 76 -9.83 -23.54 3.88
N LEU A 77 -9.83 -24.40 4.91
CA LEU A 77 -8.62 -24.90 5.55
C LEU A 77 -8.07 -26.12 4.81
N THR A 78 -8.92 -27.07 4.48
CA THR A 78 -8.56 -28.25 3.70
C THR A 78 -9.70 -28.68 2.77
N LYS A 79 -9.36 -29.42 1.71
CA LYS A 79 -10.33 -29.99 0.79
C LYS A 79 -10.11 -31.50 0.67
N GLY A 80 -11.21 -32.25 0.77
CA GLY A 80 -11.20 -33.71 0.57
C GLY A 80 -10.52 -34.50 1.70
N MET A 81 -10.59 -34.05 2.94
CA MET A 81 -10.07 -34.78 4.11
C MET A 81 -11.01 -35.93 4.47
N VAL A 82 -10.44 -37.06 4.88
CA VAL A 82 -11.23 -38.20 5.38
C VAL A 82 -12.08 -37.76 6.58
N SER A 83 -13.37 -38.19 6.58
CA SER A 83 -14.39 -37.69 7.51
C SER A 83 -13.97 -37.78 8.97
N ALA A 84 -13.40 -38.89 9.44
CA ALA A 84 -12.96 -39.06 10.82
C ALA A 84 -11.92 -38.00 11.22
N ARG A 85 -10.95 -37.71 10.37
CA ARG A 85 -9.91 -36.68 10.60
C ARG A 85 -10.46 -35.28 10.53
N ALA A 86 -11.45 -35.03 9.64
CA ALA A 86 -12.13 -33.76 9.55
C ALA A 86 -12.92 -33.42 10.82
N HIS A 87 -13.58 -34.41 11.42
CA HIS A 87 -14.27 -34.25 12.70
C HIS A 87 -13.30 -33.97 13.85
N GLN A 88 -12.18 -34.69 13.90
CA GLN A 88 -11.14 -34.46 14.93
C GLN A 88 -10.57 -33.03 14.81
N LEU A 89 -10.22 -32.59 13.61
CA LEU A 89 -9.69 -31.24 13.39
C LEU A 89 -10.72 -30.17 13.74
N ARG A 90 -12.00 -30.40 13.48
CA ARG A 90 -13.08 -29.52 13.92
C ARG A 90 -13.11 -29.38 15.43
N GLU A 91 -13.11 -30.49 16.17
CA GLU A 91 -13.10 -30.50 17.65
C GLU A 91 -11.88 -29.78 18.21
N ASP A 92 -10.70 -30.01 17.63
CA ASP A 92 -9.47 -29.34 18.00
C ASP A 92 -9.51 -27.82 17.81
N LEU A 93 -10.12 -27.36 16.73
CA LEU A 93 -10.28 -25.93 16.44
C LEU A 93 -11.38 -25.30 17.31
N GLU A 94 -12.53 -25.99 17.47
CA GLU A 94 -13.65 -25.52 18.30
C GLU A 94 -13.26 -25.43 19.78
N SER A 95 -12.46 -26.37 20.30
CA SER A 95 -11.92 -26.31 21.67
C SER A 95 -11.02 -25.11 21.93
N ARG A 96 -10.49 -24.50 20.86
CA ARG A 96 -9.66 -23.28 20.89
C ARG A 96 -10.44 -22.02 20.53
N GLY A 97 -11.75 -22.17 20.33
CA GLY A 97 -12.66 -21.07 19.99
C GLY A 97 -12.75 -20.75 18.49
N GLY A 98 -12.36 -21.65 17.61
CA GLY A 98 -12.65 -21.56 16.18
C GLY A 98 -14.09 -21.97 15.90
N ILE A 99 -14.76 -21.29 14.98
CA ILE A 99 -16.08 -21.70 14.46
C ILE A 99 -15.83 -22.39 13.13
N VAL A 100 -16.18 -23.69 13.04
CA VAL A 100 -15.78 -24.55 11.91
C VAL A 100 -16.99 -25.24 11.28
N GLU A 101 -17.05 -25.22 9.95
CA GLU A 101 -18.07 -25.93 9.16
C GLU A 101 -17.42 -27.09 8.37
N LEU A 102 -18.02 -28.28 8.44
CA LEU A 102 -17.69 -29.43 7.61
C LEU A 102 -18.71 -29.57 6.47
N ARG A 103 -18.24 -29.63 5.24
CA ARG A 103 -19.07 -29.87 4.05
C ARG A 103 -18.74 -31.23 3.45
N ASN A 104 -19.70 -32.16 3.52
CA ASN A 104 -19.54 -33.48 2.92
C ASN A 104 -19.55 -33.39 1.40
N ARG A 105 -18.52 -33.97 0.75
CA ARG A 105 -18.49 -34.17 -0.69
C ARG A 105 -19.17 -35.47 -1.05
N GLN A 106 -20.32 -35.42 -1.72
CA GLN A 106 -20.87 -36.61 -2.37
C GLN A 106 -20.04 -36.92 -3.63
N MET A 107 -19.58 -38.18 -3.74
CA MET A 107 -18.74 -38.68 -4.83
C MET A 107 -19.43 -38.76 -6.21
N LYS A 108 -20.04 -37.66 -6.70
CA LYS A 108 -20.57 -37.62 -8.08
C LYS A 108 -19.52 -37.17 -9.11
N ASP A 109 -18.34 -36.76 -8.70
CA ASP A 109 -17.30 -36.21 -9.61
C ASP A 109 -16.16 -37.18 -9.96
N ARG A 110 -16.36 -38.49 -9.85
CA ARG A 110 -15.37 -39.49 -10.34
C ARG A 110 -15.11 -39.43 -11.86
N GLY A 111 -15.94 -38.74 -12.63
CA GLY A 111 -15.77 -38.58 -14.08
C GLY A 111 -14.64 -37.63 -14.49
N ILE A 112 -14.43 -36.55 -13.72
CA ILE A 112 -13.44 -35.52 -14.04
C ILE A 112 -12.04 -35.92 -13.61
N ALA A 113 -11.90 -36.58 -12.45
CA ALA A 113 -10.59 -37.06 -11.97
C ALA A 113 -9.98 -38.14 -12.88
N ARG A 114 -10.81 -39.00 -13.50
CA ARG A 114 -10.33 -40.00 -14.47
C ARG A 114 -9.91 -39.36 -15.80
N LYS A 115 -10.46 -38.24 -16.18
CA LYS A 115 -10.09 -37.54 -17.42
C LYS A 115 -8.74 -36.83 -17.27
N ILE A 116 -8.47 -36.26 -16.09
CA ILE A 116 -7.18 -35.62 -15.78
C ILE A 116 -6.04 -36.63 -15.65
N ILE A 117 -6.30 -37.80 -15.06
CA ILE A 117 -5.30 -38.89 -14.94
C ILE A 117 -5.01 -39.58 -16.26
N LYS A 118 -5.96 -39.58 -17.23
CA LYS A 118 -5.74 -40.14 -18.58
C LYS A 118 -4.97 -39.21 -19.52
N GLU A 119 -4.92 -37.90 -19.25
CA GLU A 119 -4.14 -36.97 -20.07
C GLU A 119 -2.64 -36.89 -19.64
N GLU A 120 -2.27 -37.50 -18.51
CA GLU A 120 -0.86 -37.56 -18.06
C GLU A 120 -0.11 -38.86 -18.44
N GLU A 121 -0.76 -39.83 -19.11
CA GLU A 121 -0.17 -41.15 -19.45
C GLU A 121 -0.13 -41.50 -20.96
N GLU A 122 -0.16 -40.53 -21.87
CA GLU A 122 0.17 -40.83 -23.26
C GLU A 122 1.60 -40.43 -23.64
N PRO A 123 2.39 -41.36 -24.20
CA PRO A 123 3.78 -41.08 -24.55
C PRO A 123 3.86 -40.17 -25.77
N ALA A 124 4.84 -39.29 -25.77
CA ALA A 124 5.18 -38.38 -26.84
C ALA A 124 5.25 -39.07 -28.21
N ALA A 125 4.22 -38.93 -29.01
CA ALA A 125 4.25 -39.26 -30.44
C ALA A 125 4.53 -38.01 -31.26
N HIS A 126 5.63 -38.07 -31.98
CA HIS A 126 6.07 -37.27 -33.13
C HIS A 126 5.28 -35.99 -33.46
N ALA A 127 5.89 -34.84 -33.21
CA ALA A 127 5.47 -33.57 -33.75
C ALA A 127 5.66 -33.53 -35.27
N PRO A 128 4.65 -33.11 -36.05
CA PRO A 128 4.87 -32.75 -37.43
C PRO A 128 5.68 -31.45 -37.52
N ALA A 129 6.74 -31.51 -38.28
CA ALA A 129 7.54 -30.35 -38.63
C ALA A 129 6.68 -29.33 -39.40
N GLY A 130 6.64 -28.09 -38.89
CA GLY A 130 6.16 -26.96 -39.69
C GLY A 130 5.10 -26.07 -39.05
N THR A 131 5.34 -25.52 -37.85
CA THR A 131 4.70 -24.28 -37.45
C THR A 131 5.75 -23.23 -37.15
N SER A 132 5.62 -22.13 -37.88
CA SER A 132 6.63 -21.08 -38.01
C SER A 132 7.12 -20.54 -36.67
N ALA A 133 8.43 -20.27 -36.57
CA ALA A 133 9.10 -19.58 -35.48
C ALA A 133 8.50 -18.22 -35.08
N ARG A 134 7.46 -17.77 -35.80
CA ARG A 134 6.66 -16.57 -35.49
C ARG A 134 5.64 -16.80 -34.36
N ALA A 135 4.97 -17.94 -34.31
CA ALA A 135 3.95 -18.21 -33.28
C ALA A 135 4.60 -18.39 -31.91
N SER A 136 5.72 -19.09 -31.81
CA SER A 136 6.44 -19.28 -30.54
C SER A 136 7.02 -17.99 -29.96
N ARG A 137 7.44 -17.05 -30.82
CA ARG A 137 7.89 -15.70 -30.39
C ARG A 137 6.74 -14.82 -29.91
N VAL A 138 5.54 -14.97 -30.49
CA VAL A 138 4.34 -14.26 -30.06
C VAL A 138 3.87 -14.74 -28.69
N TYR A 139 3.87 -16.05 -28.42
CA TYR A 139 3.50 -16.58 -27.10
C TYR A 139 4.52 -16.24 -26.00
N LEU A 140 5.82 -16.26 -26.31
CA LEU A 140 6.87 -15.81 -25.38
C LEU A 140 6.76 -14.30 -25.11
N PHE A 141 6.44 -13.53 -26.15
CA PHE A 141 6.23 -12.09 -26.04
C PHE A 141 4.98 -11.74 -25.22
N LEU A 142 3.86 -12.45 -25.42
CA LEU A 142 2.62 -12.31 -24.64
C LEU A 142 2.81 -12.75 -23.19
N PHE A 143 3.61 -13.78 -22.93
CA PHE A 143 3.94 -14.22 -21.58
C PHE A 143 4.81 -13.20 -20.83
N LEU A 144 5.81 -12.62 -21.48
CA LEU A 144 6.64 -11.56 -20.93
C LEU A 144 5.85 -10.26 -20.70
N LEU A 145 4.90 -9.93 -21.60
CA LEU A 145 3.99 -8.79 -21.45
C LEU A 145 3.02 -8.95 -20.27
N SER A 146 2.51 -10.16 -20.02
CA SER A 146 1.64 -10.42 -18.87
C SER A 146 2.40 -10.27 -17.53
N LEU A 147 3.69 -10.59 -17.52
CA LEU A 147 4.55 -10.46 -16.34
C LEU A 147 4.85 -8.99 -15.99
N THR A 148 5.10 -8.15 -17.01
CA THR A 148 5.37 -6.71 -16.81
C THR A 148 4.13 -5.93 -16.41
N ALA A 149 2.95 -6.26 -16.95
CA ALA A 149 1.67 -5.67 -16.54
C ALA A 149 1.31 -6.05 -15.09
N ALA A 150 1.60 -7.29 -14.68
CA ALA A 150 1.39 -7.74 -13.30
C ALA A 150 2.33 -6.99 -12.32
N VAL A 151 3.56 -6.72 -12.71
CA VAL A 151 4.54 -5.96 -11.92
C VAL A 151 4.12 -4.49 -11.80
N TYR A 152 3.65 -3.86 -12.87
CA TYR A 152 3.19 -2.47 -12.85
C TYR A 152 1.91 -2.31 -12.03
N LEU A 153 0.90 -3.18 -12.21
CA LEU A 153 -0.32 -3.19 -11.41
C LEU A 153 -0.02 -3.49 -9.93
N ALA A 154 0.93 -4.37 -9.62
CA ALA A 154 1.36 -4.62 -8.25
C ALA A 154 2.04 -3.38 -7.65
N TYR A 155 2.88 -2.68 -8.42
CA TYR A 155 3.60 -1.50 -7.96
C TYR A 155 2.67 -0.32 -7.66
N PHE A 156 1.63 -0.09 -8.48
CA PHE A 156 0.70 1.03 -8.30
C PHE A 156 -0.57 0.69 -7.50
N HIS A 157 -0.97 -0.59 -7.45
CA HIS A 157 -2.16 -1.02 -6.69
C HIS A 157 -1.92 -1.05 -5.17
N ASP A 158 -0.67 -1.01 -4.72
CA ASP A 158 -0.31 -1.25 -3.32
C ASP A 158 -0.42 -0.02 -2.41
N PHE A 159 -0.43 1.20 -2.97
CA PHE A 159 -0.62 2.42 -2.17
C PHE A 159 -2.03 2.50 -1.54
N SER A 160 -3.04 1.96 -2.21
CA SER A 160 -4.39 1.83 -1.61
C SER A 160 -4.45 0.69 -0.59
N ARG A 161 -3.61 -0.34 -0.76
CA ARG A 161 -3.38 -1.40 0.23
C ARG A 161 -2.61 -0.89 1.43
N GLU A 162 -1.64 0.00 1.27
CA GLU A 162 -0.90 0.61 2.38
C GLU A 162 -1.83 1.38 3.32
N ARG A 163 -2.75 2.22 2.81
CA ARG A 163 -3.76 2.86 3.66
C ARG A 163 -4.65 1.85 4.41
N LYS A 164 -5.04 0.75 3.76
CA LYS A 164 -5.81 -0.33 4.41
C LYS A 164 -4.94 -1.13 5.38
N THR A 165 -3.67 -1.31 5.10
CA THR A 165 -2.69 -1.99 5.97
C THR A 165 -2.36 -1.13 7.17
N VAL A 166 -2.19 0.20 6.98
CA VAL A 166 -2.07 1.18 8.06
C VAL A 166 -3.30 1.14 8.97
N GLN A 167 -4.51 1.19 8.42
CA GLN A 167 -5.73 1.11 9.23
C GLN A 167 -5.86 -0.22 9.99
N ARG A 168 -5.46 -1.34 9.38
CA ARG A 168 -5.49 -2.66 10.05
C ARG A 168 -4.40 -2.80 11.11
N ALA A 169 -3.18 -2.31 10.84
CA ALA A 169 -2.10 -2.29 11.82
C ALA A 169 -2.48 -1.45 13.04
N VAL A 170 -3.08 -0.28 12.81
CA VAL A 170 -3.60 0.60 13.86
C VAL A 170 -4.68 -0.10 14.69
N GLN A 171 -5.67 -0.74 14.06
CA GLN A 171 -6.69 -1.51 14.80
C GLN A 171 -6.08 -2.68 15.59
N LYS A 172 -5.10 -3.38 15.02
CA LYS A 172 -4.44 -4.52 15.65
C LYS A 172 -3.56 -4.11 16.84
N ILE A 173 -2.88 -2.96 16.75
CA ILE A 173 -2.08 -2.42 17.85
C ILE A 173 -3.02 -1.88 18.94
N ALA A 174 -4.09 -1.20 18.59
CA ALA A 174 -5.10 -0.73 19.54
C ALA A 174 -5.71 -1.89 20.36
N SER A 175 -6.02 -3.03 19.73
CA SER A 175 -6.54 -4.20 20.43
C SER A 175 -5.53 -4.91 21.34
N ARG A 176 -4.23 -4.76 21.10
CA ARG A 176 -3.15 -5.35 21.94
C ARG A 176 -2.77 -4.49 23.13
N LEU A 177 -3.02 -3.19 23.07
CA LEU A 177 -2.63 -2.22 24.09
C LEU A 177 -3.78 -1.85 25.05
N THR A 178 -4.97 -2.43 24.90
CA THR A 178 -6.01 -2.38 25.92
C THR A 178 -5.70 -3.42 27.00
N PRO A 179 -5.08 -3.04 28.14
CA PRO A 179 -4.94 -3.99 29.24
C PRO A 179 -6.33 -4.28 29.82
N PRO A 180 -6.56 -5.48 30.40
CA PRO A 180 -7.79 -5.75 31.12
C PRO A 180 -7.98 -4.73 32.21
N VAL A 181 -9.17 -4.16 32.29
CA VAL A 181 -9.57 -3.27 33.36
C VAL A 181 -9.36 -4.02 34.68
N PRO A 182 -8.51 -3.55 35.61
CA PRO A 182 -8.40 -4.19 36.91
C PRO A 182 -9.74 -4.05 37.62
N GLY A 183 -10.22 -5.16 38.17
CA GLY A 183 -11.47 -5.21 38.89
C GLY A 183 -11.56 -4.15 39.98
N LYS A 184 -12.75 -3.57 40.10
CA LYS A 184 -13.14 -2.63 41.13
C LYS A 184 -12.87 -3.22 42.53
N GLU A 185 -11.83 -2.76 43.20
CA GLU A 185 -11.85 -2.71 44.66
C GLU A 185 -12.26 -1.31 45.06
N ALA A 186 -13.53 -1.18 45.36
CA ALA A 186 -14.08 0.01 45.97
C ALA A 186 -13.60 0.04 47.43
N VAL A 187 -12.63 0.89 47.72
CA VAL A 187 -12.31 1.29 49.08
C VAL A 187 -13.42 2.25 49.54
N THR A 188 -14.36 1.74 50.33
CA THR A 188 -15.33 2.53 51.07
C THR A 188 -14.61 3.21 52.22
N PRO A 189 -14.57 4.56 52.30
CA PRO A 189 -14.01 5.26 53.46
C PRO A 189 -14.97 5.13 54.64
N GLN A 190 -14.50 4.57 55.75
CA GLN A 190 -15.14 4.75 57.05
C GLN A 190 -14.96 6.19 57.50
N VAL A 191 -16.08 6.93 57.67
CA VAL A 191 -16.11 8.28 58.17
C VAL A 191 -15.88 8.26 59.67
N SER A 192 -14.68 8.57 60.09
CA SER A 192 -14.37 9.00 61.47
C SER A 192 -14.37 10.54 61.58
N ALA A 193 -14.77 11.07 62.76
CA ALA A 193 -15.02 12.47 63.02
C ALA A 193 -13.85 13.39 62.64
N PRO A 194 -14.06 14.69 62.35
CA PRO A 194 -13.07 15.58 61.75
C PRO A 194 -11.96 15.94 62.73
N GLU A 195 -10.80 15.35 62.53
CA GLU A 195 -9.53 15.91 63.03
C GLU A 195 -9.04 16.99 62.06
N LYS A 196 -8.39 18.03 62.59
CA LYS A 196 -7.83 19.12 61.80
C LYS A 196 -6.74 18.57 60.88
N ILE A 197 -7.07 18.46 59.60
CA ILE A 197 -6.20 17.98 58.53
C ILE A 197 -5.18 19.09 58.23
N SER A 198 -3.89 18.72 58.09
CA SER A 198 -2.84 19.64 57.64
C SER A 198 -3.06 20.10 56.21
N ALA A 199 -2.53 21.24 55.80
CA ALA A 199 -2.73 21.75 54.43
C ALA A 199 -2.20 20.76 53.35
N SER A 200 -1.19 19.95 53.66
CA SER A 200 -0.67 18.90 52.80
C SER A 200 -1.65 17.73 52.63
N GLU A 201 -2.29 17.29 53.73
CA GLU A 201 -3.28 16.20 53.67
C GLU A 201 -4.54 16.60 52.88
N ASN A 202 -4.95 17.87 52.92
CA ASN A 202 -6.05 18.38 52.10
C ASN A 202 -5.71 18.37 50.60
N LEU A 203 -4.48 18.71 50.22
CA LEU A 203 -4.02 18.69 48.85
C LEU A 203 -3.94 17.26 48.31
N ASP A 204 -3.46 16.32 49.14
CA ASP A 204 -3.39 14.91 48.77
C ASP A 204 -4.81 14.31 48.57
N GLN A 205 -5.76 14.64 49.44
CA GLN A 205 -7.17 14.21 49.30
C GLN A 205 -7.82 14.76 48.01
N GLU A 206 -7.57 16.02 47.68
CA GLU A 206 -8.08 16.65 46.46
C GLU A 206 -7.40 16.05 45.23
N GLY A 207 -6.10 15.76 45.27
CA GLY A 207 -5.40 15.07 44.20
C GLY A 207 -5.96 13.65 43.93
N VAL A 208 -6.25 12.89 44.99
CA VAL A 208 -6.91 11.59 44.91
C VAL A 208 -8.32 11.71 44.34
N ARG A 209 -9.10 12.71 44.75
CA ARG A 209 -10.44 12.98 44.21
C ARG A 209 -10.41 13.24 42.72
N LEU A 210 -9.51 14.10 42.24
CA LEU A 210 -9.32 14.41 40.82
C LEU A 210 -8.85 13.20 40.02
N ASN A 211 -7.95 12.37 40.58
CA ASN A 211 -7.58 11.13 39.95
C ASN A 211 -8.79 10.20 39.77
N ASN A 212 -9.64 10.03 40.80
CA ASN A 212 -10.83 9.17 40.71
C ASN A 212 -11.89 9.72 39.73
N GLU A 213 -12.03 11.04 39.63
CA GLU A 213 -12.81 11.72 38.62
C GLU A 213 -12.29 11.42 37.22
N GLY A 214 -10.98 11.54 37.02
CA GLY A 214 -10.33 11.17 35.76
C GLY A 214 -10.57 9.71 35.37
N VAL A 215 -10.52 8.77 36.31
CA VAL A 215 -10.84 7.35 36.07
C VAL A 215 -12.31 7.19 35.63
N SER A 216 -13.25 7.88 36.29
CA SER A 216 -14.66 7.85 35.88
C SER A 216 -14.87 8.40 34.46
N LEU A 217 -14.16 9.48 34.11
CA LEU A 217 -14.18 10.06 32.75
C LEU A 217 -13.57 9.12 31.71
N MET A 218 -12.51 8.39 32.06
CA MET A 218 -11.94 7.33 31.20
C MET A 218 -12.96 6.24 30.90
N ASP A 219 -13.70 5.77 31.90
CA ASP A 219 -14.75 4.74 31.76
C ASP A 219 -15.89 5.22 30.85
N GLN A 220 -16.17 6.52 30.82
CA GLN A 220 -17.17 7.15 29.93
C GLN A 220 -16.59 7.43 28.53
N GLY A 221 -15.30 7.22 28.31
CA GLY A 221 -14.62 7.56 27.08
C GLY A 221 -14.37 9.07 26.90
N ALA A 222 -14.54 9.89 27.93
CA ALA A 222 -14.25 11.33 27.94
C ALA A 222 -12.76 11.58 28.20
N TYR A 223 -11.91 11.22 27.22
CA TYR A 223 -10.45 11.15 27.42
C TYR A 223 -9.80 12.53 27.57
N GLU A 224 -10.35 13.55 26.93
CA GLU A 224 -9.82 14.92 27.02
C GLU A 224 -10.05 15.49 28.42
N GLU A 225 -11.24 15.33 28.96
CA GLU A 225 -11.60 15.73 30.33
C GLU A 225 -10.84 14.88 31.36
N ALA A 226 -10.65 13.59 31.09
CA ALA A 226 -9.84 12.72 31.94
C ALA A 226 -8.38 13.19 32.03
N VAL A 227 -7.78 13.60 30.92
CA VAL A 227 -6.43 14.19 30.89
C VAL A 227 -6.36 15.43 31.79
N GLN A 228 -7.35 16.34 31.69
CA GLN A 228 -7.38 17.57 32.50
C GLN A 228 -7.48 17.26 34.01
N SER A 229 -8.29 16.27 34.39
CA SER A 229 -8.42 15.82 35.77
C SER A 229 -7.13 15.19 36.29
N PHE A 230 -6.49 14.30 35.50
CA PHE A 230 -5.19 13.71 35.87
C PHE A 230 -4.05 14.71 35.90
N GLU A 231 -3.98 15.69 34.99
CA GLU A 231 -3.00 16.76 35.01
C GLU A 231 -3.16 17.64 36.26
N SER A 232 -4.39 17.90 36.68
CA SER A 232 -4.70 18.64 37.91
C SER A 232 -4.29 17.84 39.15
N ALA A 233 -4.58 16.53 39.17
CA ALA A 233 -4.13 15.62 40.22
C ALA A 233 -2.59 15.57 40.32
N ARG A 234 -1.90 15.48 39.18
CA ARG A 234 -0.42 15.47 39.11
C ARG A 234 0.21 16.75 39.66
N LYS A 235 -0.44 17.91 39.47
CA LYS A 235 0.05 19.19 40.06
C LYS A 235 -0.04 19.18 41.57
N LEU A 236 -1.04 18.54 42.16
CA LEU A 236 -1.22 18.44 43.61
C LEU A 236 -0.34 17.35 44.21
N ILE A 237 -0.22 16.20 43.57
CA ILE A 237 0.60 15.07 44.02
C ILE A 237 1.64 14.73 42.95
N PRO A 238 2.71 15.52 42.81
CA PRO A 238 3.75 15.29 41.82
C PRO A 238 4.48 13.96 42.09
N GLY A 239 4.63 13.12 41.05
CA GLY A 239 5.38 11.86 41.14
C GLY A 239 4.59 10.67 41.64
N ASP A 240 3.30 10.78 41.94
CA ASP A 240 2.46 9.62 42.23
C ASP A 240 2.37 8.70 41.01
N ALA A 241 2.79 7.44 41.21
CA ALA A 241 2.90 6.45 40.09
C ALA A 241 1.54 6.11 39.49
N THR A 242 0.46 6.11 40.29
CA THR A 242 -0.89 5.80 39.85
C THR A 242 -1.45 6.93 38.97
N ILE A 243 -1.26 8.19 39.41
CA ILE A 243 -1.68 9.35 38.63
C ILE A 243 -0.91 9.43 37.33
N LEU A 244 0.41 9.22 37.35
CA LEU A 244 1.22 9.20 36.12
C LEU A 244 0.80 8.07 35.17
N GLN A 245 0.53 6.89 35.67
CA GLN A 245 0.04 5.77 34.86
C GLN A 245 -1.33 6.05 34.25
N ASN A 246 -2.25 6.63 35.00
CA ASN A 246 -3.57 7.01 34.52
C ASN A 246 -3.49 8.13 33.48
N LEU A 247 -2.66 9.13 33.70
CA LEU A 247 -2.41 10.22 32.75
C LEU A 247 -1.81 9.67 31.43
N TYR A 248 -0.81 8.78 31.53
CA TYR A 248 -0.26 8.10 30.36
C TYR A 248 -1.36 7.38 29.56
N ARG A 249 -2.21 6.60 30.25
CA ARG A 249 -3.33 5.89 29.62
C ARG A 249 -4.35 6.84 28.98
N ALA A 250 -4.66 7.95 29.63
CA ALA A 250 -5.60 8.93 29.09
C ALA A 250 -5.07 9.57 27.80
N TRP A 251 -3.81 10.00 27.78
CA TRP A 251 -3.16 10.49 26.56
C TRP A 251 -3.10 9.42 25.45
N LEU A 252 -2.80 8.18 25.81
CA LEU A 252 -2.78 7.06 24.89
C LEU A 252 -4.16 6.85 24.26
N MET A 253 -5.22 6.80 25.06
CA MET A 253 -6.59 6.57 24.56
C MET A 253 -7.11 7.75 23.74
N GLN A 254 -6.77 8.97 24.11
CA GLN A 254 -7.06 10.16 23.31
C GLN A 254 -6.36 10.11 21.96
N GLY A 255 -5.07 9.71 21.92
CA GLY A 255 -4.32 9.52 20.69
C GLY A 255 -4.96 8.48 19.77
N TYR A 256 -5.42 7.36 20.31
CA TYR A 256 -6.16 6.35 19.54
C TYR A 256 -7.50 6.85 19.02
N ARG A 257 -8.25 7.61 19.81
CA ARG A 257 -9.51 8.23 19.37
C ARG A 257 -9.27 9.16 18.20
N HIS A 258 -8.28 10.03 18.29
CA HIS A 258 -7.89 10.94 17.21
C HIS A 258 -7.48 10.15 15.95
N LEU A 259 -6.72 9.08 16.11
CA LEU A 259 -6.29 8.22 15.01
C LEU A 259 -7.49 7.55 14.30
N GLN A 260 -8.44 7.00 15.06
CA GLN A 260 -9.68 6.43 14.52
C GLN A 260 -10.55 7.49 13.81
N GLY A 261 -10.58 8.70 14.34
CA GLY A 261 -11.26 9.85 13.75
C GLY A 261 -10.50 10.48 12.57
N LYS A 262 -9.35 9.92 12.16
CA LYS A 262 -8.46 10.46 11.12
C LYS A 262 -7.89 11.85 11.45
N ALA A 263 -7.93 12.25 12.71
CA ALA A 263 -7.33 13.47 13.23
C ALA A 263 -5.84 13.21 13.52
N TYR A 264 -5.04 12.98 12.47
CA TYR A 264 -3.69 12.43 12.56
C TYR A 264 -2.72 13.34 13.31
N GLU A 265 -2.80 14.66 13.13
CA GLU A 265 -1.94 15.60 13.83
C GLU A 265 -2.22 15.61 15.33
N GLN A 266 -3.51 15.62 15.71
CA GLN A 266 -3.93 15.52 17.11
C GLN A 266 -3.53 14.18 17.72
N SER A 267 -3.57 13.09 16.93
CA SER A 267 -3.09 11.78 17.35
C SER A 267 -1.59 11.80 17.68
N ILE A 268 -0.78 12.36 16.76
CA ILE A 268 0.67 12.52 16.98
C ILE A 268 0.93 13.35 18.25
N GLN A 269 0.20 14.44 18.44
CA GLN A 269 0.37 15.29 19.63
C GLN A 269 0.02 14.54 20.91
N SER A 270 -1.10 13.81 20.95
CA SER A 270 -1.49 13.02 22.12
C SER A 270 -0.45 11.93 22.45
N PHE A 271 0.11 11.25 21.45
CA PHE A 271 1.19 10.27 21.68
C PHE A 271 2.49 10.92 22.16
N LYS A 272 2.82 12.13 21.70
CA LYS A 272 3.96 12.88 22.23
C LYS A 272 3.76 13.23 23.70
N GLU A 273 2.55 13.65 24.09
CA GLU A 273 2.27 13.93 25.51
C GLU A 273 2.34 12.64 26.34
N ALA A 274 1.84 11.51 25.85
CA ALA A 274 2.03 10.22 26.51
C ALA A 274 3.51 9.87 26.72
N LEU A 275 4.37 10.09 25.71
CA LEU A 275 5.82 9.84 25.82
C LEU A 275 6.52 10.74 26.83
N LYS A 276 6.02 11.97 27.08
CA LYS A 276 6.56 12.85 28.14
C LYS A 276 6.27 12.29 29.54
N VAL A 277 5.16 11.56 29.69
CA VAL A 277 4.81 10.90 30.97
C VAL A 277 5.60 9.60 31.13
N SER A 278 5.72 8.80 30.08
CA SER A 278 6.45 7.53 30.08
C SER A 278 6.97 7.19 28.67
N ASP A 279 8.29 7.11 28.53
CA ASP A 279 8.97 6.77 27.26
C ASP A 279 9.30 5.27 27.16
N GLN A 280 8.43 4.40 27.66
CA GLN A 280 8.67 2.95 27.70
C GLN A 280 8.09 2.18 26.51
N SER A 281 7.18 2.77 25.74
CA SER A 281 6.50 2.10 24.63
C SER A 281 7.06 2.54 23.26
N PRO A 282 7.90 1.71 22.62
CA PRO A 282 8.36 2.00 21.27
C PRO A 282 7.19 2.08 20.26
N GLU A 283 6.07 1.39 20.52
CA GLU A 283 4.91 1.34 19.63
C GLU A 283 4.31 2.72 19.35
N LEU A 284 4.46 3.68 20.27
CA LEU A 284 4.00 5.04 20.05
C LEU A 284 4.74 5.72 18.88
N TYR A 285 6.03 5.44 18.74
CA TYR A 285 6.79 5.94 17.58
C TYR A 285 6.31 5.33 16.28
N LYS A 286 5.95 4.04 16.28
CA LYS A 286 5.34 3.39 15.11
C LYS A 286 4.00 4.04 14.77
N LEU A 287 3.13 4.28 15.74
CA LEU A 287 1.83 4.93 15.54
C LEU A 287 1.96 6.36 15.03
N MET A 288 2.92 7.14 15.58
CA MET A 288 3.21 8.48 15.09
C MET A 288 3.75 8.44 13.64
N GLY A 289 4.60 7.47 13.31
CA GLY A 289 5.08 7.27 11.96
C GLY A 289 3.95 6.97 10.98
N MET A 290 3.04 6.08 11.35
CA MET A 290 1.86 5.75 10.55
C MET A 290 0.90 6.95 10.40
N SER A 291 0.73 7.75 11.46
CA SER A 291 -0.07 8.98 11.39
C SER A 291 0.56 10.02 10.46
N ALA A 292 1.88 10.17 10.51
CA ALA A 292 2.62 11.07 9.63
C ALA A 292 2.51 10.64 8.15
N LEU A 293 2.59 9.32 7.85
CA LEU A 293 2.32 8.81 6.50
C LEU A 293 0.90 9.12 6.02
N SER A 294 -0.08 9.05 6.93
CA SER A 294 -1.47 9.39 6.58
C SER A 294 -1.65 10.88 6.27
N LEU A 295 -0.75 11.73 6.78
CA LEU A 295 -0.63 13.16 6.46
C LEU A 295 0.22 13.42 5.22
N GLN A 296 0.75 12.38 4.59
CA GLN A 296 1.71 12.46 3.47
C GLN A 296 3.05 13.12 3.84
N ASP A 297 3.40 13.16 5.14
CA ASP A 297 4.66 13.68 5.65
C ASP A 297 5.66 12.52 5.83
N GLU A 298 6.27 12.10 4.70
CA GLU A 298 7.20 10.98 4.67
C GLU A 298 8.48 11.27 5.48
N SER A 299 8.91 12.52 5.54
CA SER A 299 10.11 12.93 6.28
C SER A 299 9.93 12.75 7.78
N ARG A 300 8.79 13.20 8.31
CA ARG A 300 8.45 13.03 9.73
C ARG A 300 8.20 11.55 10.07
N ALA A 301 7.55 10.82 9.16
CA ALA A 301 7.34 9.38 9.31
C ALA A 301 8.66 8.61 9.42
N ALA A 302 9.63 8.88 8.54
CA ALA A 302 10.95 8.26 8.58
C ALA A 302 11.68 8.52 9.91
N GLY A 303 11.57 9.73 10.45
CA GLY A 303 12.13 10.08 11.78
C GLY A 303 11.56 9.22 12.90
N TYR A 304 10.24 9.03 12.94
CA TYR A 304 9.58 8.18 13.92
C TYR A 304 9.92 6.70 13.74
N PHE A 305 9.91 6.18 12.51
CA PHE A 305 10.27 4.79 12.25
C PHE A 305 11.73 4.47 12.58
N LYS A 306 12.67 5.38 12.29
CA LYS A 306 14.07 5.25 12.74
C LYS A 306 14.19 5.14 14.26
N THR A 307 13.38 5.91 14.99
CA THR A 307 13.35 5.85 16.45
C THR A 307 12.74 4.54 16.95
N TYR A 308 11.68 4.08 16.31
CA TYR A 308 11.03 2.81 16.60
C TYR A 308 11.99 1.62 16.42
N ILE A 309 12.61 1.50 15.24
CA ILE A 309 13.51 0.36 14.90
C ILE A 309 14.71 0.29 15.87
N LYS A 310 15.24 1.42 16.34
CA LYS A 310 16.31 1.40 17.35
C LYS A 310 15.89 0.71 18.65
N ARG A 311 14.61 0.67 18.99
CA ARG A 311 14.05 0.09 20.21
C ARG A 311 13.37 -1.27 19.99
N ALA A 312 12.89 -1.53 18.77
CA ALA A 312 12.20 -2.74 18.34
C ALA A 312 12.71 -3.16 16.95
N PRO A 313 13.92 -3.78 16.87
CA PRO A 313 14.61 -4.01 15.58
C PRO A 313 14.02 -5.14 14.74
N ASP A 314 13.09 -5.94 15.28
CA ASP A 314 12.60 -7.16 14.62
C ASP A 314 11.31 -6.95 13.80
N ASP A 315 10.87 -5.70 13.62
CA ASP A 315 9.66 -5.38 12.86
C ASP A 315 9.99 -5.15 11.38
N LEU A 316 10.08 -6.25 10.64
CA LEU A 316 10.42 -6.23 9.21
C LEU A 316 9.49 -5.35 8.37
N GLU A 317 8.21 -5.22 8.75
CA GLU A 317 7.27 -4.37 8.01
C GLU A 317 7.64 -2.88 8.13
N VAL A 318 8.14 -2.45 9.30
CA VAL A 318 8.63 -1.08 9.45
C VAL A 318 9.95 -0.89 8.71
N ASP A 319 10.82 -1.92 8.64
CA ASP A 319 12.02 -1.88 7.78
C ASP A 319 11.64 -1.66 6.32
N ARG A 320 10.63 -2.38 5.81
CA ARG A 320 10.12 -2.21 4.45
C ARG A 320 9.64 -0.78 4.20
N ILE A 321 8.74 -0.30 5.06
CA ILE A 321 8.15 1.05 4.91
C ILE A 321 9.25 2.12 4.96
N LEU A 322 10.16 2.03 5.93
CA LEU A 322 11.27 2.98 6.05
C LEU A 322 12.21 2.91 4.85
N GLY A 323 12.51 1.71 4.37
CA GLY A 323 13.34 1.51 3.19
C GLY A 323 12.72 2.12 1.93
N GLU A 324 11.41 1.99 1.73
CA GLU A 324 10.66 2.59 0.61
C GLU A 324 10.66 4.12 0.69
N ILE A 325 10.42 4.70 1.87
CA ILE A 325 10.49 6.15 2.07
C ILE A 325 11.89 6.68 1.75
N LEU A 326 12.93 6.05 2.29
CA LEU A 326 14.32 6.45 2.05
C LEU A 326 14.72 6.31 0.58
N TYR A 327 14.22 5.27 -0.12
CA TYR A 327 14.40 5.11 -1.55
C TYR A 327 13.78 6.28 -2.34
N LYS A 328 12.54 6.68 -2.01
CA LYS A 328 11.89 7.85 -2.63
C LYS A 328 12.66 9.15 -2.37
N GLN A 329 13.19 9.32 -1.17
CA GLN A 329 14.04 10.46 -0.80
C GLN A 329 15.46 10.38 -1.39
N ASN A 330 15.72 9.43 -2.27
CA ASN A 330 17.05 9.16 -2.85
C ASN A 330 18.18 8.91 -1.84
N LYS A 331 17.85 8.50 -0.62
CA LYS A 331 18.81 8.03 0.38
C LYS A 331 19.11 6.55 0.13
N LEU A 332 19.71 6.27 -1.06
CA LEU A 332 19.77 4.93 -1.66
C LEU A 332 20.48 3.91 -0.76
N GLU A 333 21.64 4.26 -0.22
CA GLU A 333 22.41 3.34 0.63
C GLU A 333 21.64 2.97 1.92
N GLU A 334 21.03 3.97 2.55
CA GLU A 334 20.26 3.76 3.78
C GLU A 334 18.97 2.99 3.47
N GLY A 335 18.26 3.33 2.40
CA GLY A 335 17.06 2.62 1.95
C GLY A 335 17.34 1.16 1.61
N LEU A 336 18.43 0.90 0.85
CA LEU A 336 18.88 -0.45 0.51
C LEU A 336 19.17 -1.30 1.74
N LYS A 337 19.73 -0.72 2.82
CA LYS A 337 19.98 -1.43 4.06
C LYS A 337 18.68 -2.02 4.62
N PHE A 338 17.63 -1.21 4.78
CA PHE A 338 16.35 -1.63 5.36
C PHE A 338 15.59 -2.58 4.42
N LEU A 339 15.55 -2.29 3.11
CA LEU A 339 14.91 -3.17 2.13
C LEU A 339 15.57 -4.56 2.07
N LYS A 340 16.90 -4.65 2.20
CA LYS A 340 17.62 -5.93 2.27
C LYS A 340 17.32 -6.69 3.55
N ILE A 341 17.17 -6.01 4.70
CA ILE A 341 16.75 -6.65 5.97
C ILE A 341 15.36 -7.26 5.79
N TYR A 342 14.42 -6.49 5.28
CA TYR A 342 13.08 -7.00 4.98
C TYR A 342 13.11 -8.21 4.02
N LEU A 343 13.84 -8.11 2.91
CA LEU A 343 13.92 -9.15 1.90
C LEU A 343 14.58 -10.44 2.41
N ALA A 344 15.51 -10.34 3.35
CA ALA A 344 16.11 -11.51 4.00
C ALA A 344 15.09 -12.34 4.79
N GLY A 345 14.09 -11.69 5.42
CA GLY A 345 12.97 -12.34 6.09
C GLY A 345 11.82 -12.72 5.15
N ASN A 346 11.73 -12.08 3.97
CA ASN A 346 10.65 -12.26 2.98
C ASN A 346 11.23 -12.48 1.57
N PRO A 347 11.96 -13.59 1.34
CA PRO A 347 12.71 -13.80 0.10
C PRO A 347 11.83 -13.95 -1.15
N ASP A 348 10.53 -14.21 -0.99
CA ASP A 348 9.59 -14.40 -2.11
C ASP A 348 8.90 -13.10 -2.55
N ASP A 349 9.15 -11.96 -1.88
CA ASP A 349 8.64 -10.67 -2.31
C ASP A 349 9.40 -10.16 -3.54
N SER A 350 8.85 -10.46 -4.73
CA SER A 350 9.44 -10.07 -6.01
C SER A 350 9.47 -8.54 -6.16
N ARG A 351 8.46 -7.83 -5.67
CA ARG A 351 8.37 -6.36 -5.76
C ARG A 351 9.54 -5.69 -5.03
N ILE A 352 9.79 -6.09 -3.80
CA ILE A 352 10.91 -5.51 -3.03
C ILE A 352 12.26 -5.97 -3.59
N ARG A 353 12.35 -7.19 -4.11
CA ARG A 353 13.56 -7.65 -4.81
C ARG A 353 13.87 -6.79 -6.03
N ASP A 354 12.88 -6.48 -6.86
CA ASP A 354 13.04 -5.63 -8.04
C ASP A 354 13.42 -4.20 -7.64
N MET A 355 12.82 -3.68 -6.57
CA MET A 355 13.18 -2.38 -5.99
C MET A 355 14.64 -2.36 -5.49
N VAL A 356 15.08 -3.40 -4.77
CA VAL A 356 16.48 -3.54 -4.32
C VAL A 356 17.45 -3.59 -5.51
N ASN A 357 17.12 -4.35 -6.56
CA ASN A 357 17.94 -4.43 -7.77
C ASN A 357 18.01 -3.09 -8.49
N LYS A 358 16.88 -2.37 -8.61
CA LYS A 358 16.82 -1.05 -9.21
C LYS A 358 17.61 -0.03 -8.39
N ALA A 359 17.34 0.05 -7.08
CA ALA A 359 18.06 0.95 -6.18
C ALA A 359 19.58 0.67 -6.18
N GLY A 360 20.00 -0.57 -6.37
CA GLY A 360 21.40 -0.94 -6.51
C GLY A 360 22.04 -0.38 -7.79
N ARG A 361 21.33 -0.44 -8.93
CA ARG A 361 21.79 0.19 -10.18
C ARG A 361 21.89 1.71 -10.04
N GLU A 362 20.87 2.33 -9.46
CA GLU A 362 20.82 3.76 -9.17
C GLU A 362 22.02 4.19 -8.30
N ALA A 363 22.25 3.50 -7.18
CA ALA A 363 23.35 3.81 -6.27
C ALA A 363 24.72 3.73 -6.96
N THR A 364 24.87 2.80 -7.93
CA THR A 364 26.11 2.67 -8.69
C THR A 364 26.30 3.82 -9.67
N VAL A 365 25.26 4.22 -10.39
CA VAL A 365 25.30 5.31 -11.39
C VAL A 365 25.40 6.67 -10.72
N GLU A 366 24.65 6.87 -9.64
CA GLU A 366 24.56 8.16 -8.94
C GLU A 366 25.71 8.38 -7.93
N GLN A 367 26.66 7.46 -7.88
CA GLN A 367 27.83 7.62 -7.02
C GLN A 367 28.65 8.84 -7.49
N GLY A 368 28.72 9.84 -6.63
CA GLY A 368 29.43 11.09 -6.92
C GLY A 368 28.59 12.14 -7.66
N PHE A 369 27.27 11.92 -7.83
CA PHE A 369 26.40 12.98 -8.31
C PHE A 369 26.33 14.12 -7.31
N ASP A 370 26.41 15.35 -7.82
CA ASP A 370 26.14 16.56 -7.07
C ASP A 370 24.64 16.73 -6.87
N THR A 371 24.26 17.50 -5.84
CA THR A 371 22.86 17.86 -5.57
C THR A 371 22.72 19.38 -5.59
N ARG A 372 21.78 19.87 -6.37
CA ARG A 372 21.30 21.25 -6.31
C ARG A 372 19.96 21.28 -5.60
N GLU A 373 19.94 21.84 -4.41
CA GLU A 373 18.70 22.08 -3.65
C GLU A 373 18.02 23.35 -4.16
N GLY A 374 16.76 23.23 -4.57
CA GLY A 374 15.82 24.31 -4.85
C GLY A 374 14.92 24.59 -3.64
N GLU A 375 13.87 25.40 -3.85
CA GLU A 375 12.86 25.66 -2.81
C GLU A 375 11.95 24.43 -2.57
N HIS A 376 11.66 23.67 -3.67
CA HIS A 376 10.75 22.52 -3.65
C HIS A 376 11.36 21.27 -4.30
N PHE A 377 12.59 21.35 -4.82
CA PHE A 377 13.21 20.28 -5.60
C PHE A 377 14.65 20.02 -5.18
N ASP A 378 15.01 18.75 -5.14
CA ASP A 378 16.39 18.27 -5.02
C ASP A 378 16.81 17.70 -6.37
N VAL A 379 17.59 18.45 -7.16
CA VAL A 379 18.05 18.02 -8.48
C VAL A 379 19.45 17.44 -8.37
N ARG A 380 19.62 16.19 -8.77
CA ARG A 380 20.89 15.45 -8.77
C ARG A 380 21.40 15.24 -10.19
N PHE A 381 22.71 15.38 -10.37
CA PHE A 381 23.35 15.28 -11.67
C PHE A 381 24.87 15.02 -11.54
N ASP A 382 25.48 14.51 -12.60
CA ASP A 382 26.95 14.47 -12.70
C ASP A 382 27.50 15.90 -12.82
N GLY A 383 28.05 16.42 -11.73
CA GLY A 383 28.56 17.79 -11.65
C GLY A 383 29.73 18.09 -12.57
N SER A 384 30.43 17.06 -13.03
CA SER A 384 31.55 17.22 -13.98
C SER A 384 31.10 17.55 -15.41
N GLN A 385 29.86 17.16 -15.77
CA GLN A 385 29.31 17.27 -17.13
C GLN A 385 28.06 18.13 -17.23
N ASN A 386 27.25 18.21 -16.17
CA ASN A 386 25.86 18.66 -16.26
C ASN A 386 25.52 19.79 -15.27
N MET A 387 26.50 20.55 -14.79
CA MET A 387 26.28 21.61 -13.79
C MET A 387 25.28 22.67 -14.29
N GLU A 388 25.42 23.15 -15.53
CA GLU A 388 24.51 24.16 -16.11
C GLU A 388 23.09 23.60 -16.27
N ALA A 389 22.97 22.35 -16.71
CA ALA A 389 21.68 21.67 -16.82
C ALA A 389 21.00 21.51 -15.45
N GLY A 390 21.75 21.23 -14.39
CA GLY A 390 21.21 21.15 -13.03
C GLY A 390 20.56 22.45 -12.58
N TYR A 391 21.22 23.60 -12.79
CA TYR A 391 20.65 24.91 -12.47
C TYR A 391 19.40 25.23 -13.30
N LEU A 392 19.45 24.95 -14.59
CA LEU A 392 18.36 25.19 -15.51
C LEU A 392 17.12 24.34 -15.16
N VAL A 393 17.31 23.07 -14.83
CA VAL A 393 16.21 22.17 -14.48
C VAL A 393 15.55 22.59 -13.16
N VAL A 394 16.30 23.07 -12.16
CA VAL A 394 15.72 23.66 -10.94
C VAL A 394 14.81 24.84 -11.31
N GLU A 395 15.27 25.78 -12.14
CA GLU A 395 14.48 26.94 -12.57
C GLU A 395 13.18 26.52 -13.29
N LEU A 396 13.25 25.53 -14.19
CA LEU A 396 12.11 25.01 -14.93
C LEU A 396 11.09 24.31 -14.00
N LEU A 397 11.58 23.50 -13.05
CA LEU A 397 10.75 22.80 -12.07
C LEU A 397 10.02 23.79 -11.15
N GLU A 398 10.71 24.82 -10.64
CA GLU A 398 10.09 25.87 -9.82
C GLU A 398 9.05 26.67 -10.63
N GLY A 399 9.29 26.87 -11.92
CA GLY A 399 8.30 27.43 -12.84
C GLY A 399 7.07 26.56 -13.00
N ALA A 400 7.25 25.26 -13.20
CA ALA A 400 6.18 24.27 -13.31
C ALA A 400 5.40 24.16 -11.99
N TYR A 401 6.07 24.16 -10.83
CA TYR A 401 5.46 24.17 -9.50
C TYR A 401 4.44 25.30 -9.34
N ARG A 402 4.87 26.52 -9.66
CA ARG A 402 3.98 27.69 -9.57
C ARG A 402 2.79 27.61 -10.55
N LYS A 403 3.05 27.21 -11.80
CA LYS A 403 2.03 27.10 -12.84
C LYS A 403 0.98 26.04 -12.51
N ILE A 404 1.42 24.82 -12.29
CA ILE A 404 0.54 23.66 -12.06
C ILE A 404 -0.13 23.76 -10.70
N GLY A 405 0.60 24.24 -9.67
CA GLY A 405 0.04 24.45 -8.34
C GLY A 405 -1.12 25.44 -8.35
N ALA A 406 -1.01 26.54 -9.11
CA ALA A 406 -2.09 27.50 -9.25
C ALA A 406 -3.31 26.93 -9.99
N GLU A 407 -3.09 26.15 -11.05
CA GLU A 407 -4.16 25.55 -11.85
C GLU A 407 -4.89 24.42 -11.10
N LEU A 408 -4.15 23.55 -10.40
CA LEU A 408 -4.73 22.43 -9.66
C LEU A 408 -5.12 22.78 -8.22
N ASN A 409 -4.78 23.98 -7.74
CA ASN A 409 -4.94 24.41 -6.34
C ASN A 409 -4.31 23.40 -5.37
N TYR A 410 -3.11 22.89 -5.72
CA TYR A 410 -2.37 21.91 -4.93
C TYR A 410 -0.88 22.14 -5.05
N TYR A 411 -0.22 22.25 -3.91
CA TYR A 411 1.22 22.44 -3.81
C TYR A 411 1.83 21.31 -2.98
N PRO A 412 2.70 20.48 -3.56
CA PRO A 412 3.47 19.49 -2.81
C PRO A 412 4.23 20.12 -1.64
N SER A 413 4.13 19.50 -0.45
CA SER A 413 4.84 19.97 0.75
C SER A 413 6.22 19.32 0.93
N GLU A 414 6.45 18.19 0.30
CA GLU A 414 7.72 17.47 0.33
C GLU A 414 8.55 17.81 -0.91
N HIS A 415 9.87 17.88 -0.75
CA HIS A 415 10.77 18.04 -1.89
C HIS A 415 10.62 16.90 -2.90
N VAL A 416 10.57 17.26 -4.18
CA VAL A 416 10.53 16.28 -5.26
C VAL A 416 11.94 16.03 -5.78
N VAL A 417 12.41 14.80 -5.62
CA VAL A 417 13.73 14.39 -6.10
C VAL A 417 13.69 14.25 -7.62
N THR A 418 14.60 14.94 -8.28
CA THR A 418 14.78 14.89 -9.74
C THR A 418 16.22 14.48 -10.05
N ILE A 419 16.40 13.53 -10.97
CA ILE A 419 17.71 13.00 -11.31
C ILE A 419 17.94 13.16 -12.81
N LEU A 420 19.07 13.76 -13.15
CA LEU A 420 19.49 14.00 -14.53
C LEU A 420 20.51 12.95 -14.92
N TYR A 421 20.23 12.22 -15.98
CA TYR A 421 21.09 11.16 -16.51
C TYR A 421 21.56 11.50 -17.92
N SER A 422 22.66 10.91 -18.36
CA SER A 422 22.90 10.72 -19.78
C SER A 422 21.87 9.74 -20.37
N ASP A 423 21.72 9.72 -21.69
CA ASP A 423 20.78 8.80 -22.36
C ASP A 423 21.10 7.32 -22.07
N GLU A 424 22.37 6.97 -21.92
CA GLU A 424 22.80 5.62 -21.61
C GLU A 424 22.47 5.25 -20.16
N GLU A 425 22.80 6.10 -19.21
CA GLU A 425 22.50 5.90 -17.78
C GLU A 425 20.99 5.81 -17.55
N PHE A 426 20.19 6.68 -18.18
CA PHE A 426 18.75 6.65 -18.10
C PHE A 426 18.19 5.29 -18.50
N ARG A 427 18.63 4.75 -19.65
CA ARG A 427 18.21 3.44 -20.11
C ARG A 427 18.68 2.31 -19.19
N ASN A 428 19.90 2.38 -18.71
CA ASN A 428 20.47 1.37 -17.81
C ASN A 428 19.74 1.33 -16.45
N VAL A 429 19.37 2.48 -15.91
CA VAL A 429 18.68 2.59 -14.62
C VAL A 429 17.20 2.24 -14.76
N THR A 430 16.50 2.86 -15.71
CA THR A 430 15.04 2.76 -15.82
C THR A 430 14.56 1.53 -16.57
N GLN A 431 15.40 1.00 -17.49
CA GLN A 431 15.03 -0.08 -18.42
C GLN A 431 13.78 0.24 -19.26
N THR A 432 13.51 1.52 -19.49
CA THR A 432 12.40 2.00 -20.32
C THR A 432 12.69 1.83 -21.81
N PRO A 433 11.64 1.78 -22.66
CA PRO A 433 11.81 1.80 -24.11
C PRO A 433 12.58 3.03 -24.59
N GLY A 434 13.29 2.90 -25.71
CA GLY A 434 14.19 3.96 -26.22
C GLY A 434 13.50 5.26 -26.66
N TRP A 435 12.16 5.27 -26.72
CA TRP A 435 11.36 6.47 -27.03
C TRP A 435 10.96 7.29 -25.78
N ALA A 436 11.16 6.75 -24.56
CA ALA A 436 10.84 7.47 -23.33
C ALA A 436 11.77 8.66 -23.14
N LYS A 437 11.19 9.86 -22.99
CA LYS A 437 11.89 11.14 -22.82
C LYS A 437 12.07 11.54 -21.36
N GLY A 438 11.40 10.84 -20.45
CA GLY A 438 11.44 11.02 -19.00
C GLY A 438 10.75 9.87 -18.30
N LEU A 439 10.71 9.91 -17.00
CA LEU A 439 10.00 8.94 -16.17
C LEU A 439 9.76 9.51 -14.78
N TYR A 440 8.52 9.42 -14.31
CA TYR A 440 8.18 9.57 -12.90
C TYR A 440 7.81 8.20 -12.28
N ASP A 441 8.55 7.79 -11.27
CA ASP A 441 8.34 6.55 -10.53
C ASP A 441 8.50 6.73 -9.00
N GLY A 442 8.09 7.91 -8.52
CA GLY A 442 8.34 8.42 -7.18
C GLY A 442 9.51 9.42 -7.17
N LYS A 443 10.32 9.44 -8.21
CA LYS A 443 11.35 10.44 -8.52
C LYS A 443 11.22 10.83 -9.98
N ILE A 444 11.49 12.09 -10.31
CA ILE A 444 11.55 12.54 -11.69
C ILE A 444 12.92 12.15 -12.27
N ARG A 445 12.95 11.50 -13.43
CA ARG A 445 14.16 11.07 -14.11
C ARG A 445 14.17 11.62 -15.52
N ILE A 446 15.18 12.39 -15.86
CA ILE A 446 15.27 13.08 -17.15
C ILE A 446 16.60 12.73 -17.83
N PRO A 447 16.55 12.15 -19.04
CA PRO A 447 17.76 12.06 -19.88
C PRO A 447 18.04 13.44 -20.46
N ILE A 448 19.18 14.02 -20.13
CA ILE A 448 19.54 15.39 -20.59
C ILE A 448 20.40 15.38 -21.84
N GLY A 449 20.94 14.24 -22.29
CA GLY A 449 21.60 14.08 -23.59
C GLY A 449 22.61 15.17 -23.98
N GLY A 450 23.22 15.82 -22.97
CA GLY A 450 24.12 16.96 -23.20
C GLY A 450 23.40 18.30 -23.44
N LEU A 451 22.12 18.42 -23.07
CA LEU A 451 21.37 19.68 -23.14
C LEU A 451 21.92 20.66 -22.08
N THR A 452 22.58 21.71 -22.55
CA THR A 452 23.16 22.77 -21.70
C THR A 452 22.37 24.08 -21.78
N GLU A 453 21.41 24.17 -22.70
CA GLU A 453 20.64 25.39 -22.94
C GLU A 453 19.13 25.17 -22.73
N LYS A 454 18.46 26.25 -22.35
CA LYS A 454 17.00 26.27 -22.21
C LYS A 454 16.36 26.00 -23.57
N SER A 455 15.89 24.78 -23.76
CA SER A 455 15.13 24.40 -24.95
C SER A 455 13.66 24.19 -24.60
N ARG A 456 12.78 24.48 -25.57
CA ARG A 456 11.35 24.21 -25.44
C ARG A 456 11.08 22.71 -25.15
N THR A 457 11.90 21.84 -25.72
CA THR A 457 11.81 20.38 -25.48
C THR A 457 12.10 20.03 -24.02
N LEU A 458 13.16 20.60 -23.42
CA LEU A 458 13.47 20.36 -22.02
C LEU A 458 12.40 20.90 -21.09
N GLU A 459 11.89 22.11 -21.35
CA GLU A 459 10.79 22.70 -20.57
C GLU A 459 9.54 21.83 -20.61
N ARG A 460 9.18 21.28 -21.78
CA ARG A 460 8.05 20.37 -21.95
C ARG A 460 8.25 19.08 -21.14
N VAL A 461 9.40 18.42 -21.28
CA VAL A 461 9.71 17.17 -20.55
C VAL A 461 9.66 17.42 -19.04
N VAL A 462 10.29 18.48 -18.55
CA VAL A 462 10.30 18.82 -17.12
C VAL A 462 8.87 19.04 -16.61
N THR A 463 8.05 19.80 -17.37
CA THR A 463 6.65 20.07 -16.98
C THR A 463 5.81 18.81 -17.01
N HIS A 464 6.00 17.95 -18.01
CA HIS A 464 5.32 16.67 -18.16
C HIS A 464 5.57 15.75 -16.94
N GLU A 465 6.84 15.48 -16.64
CA GLU A 465 7.22 14.60 -15.54
C GLU A 465 6.83 15.18 -14.16
N TYR A 466 6.92 16.49 -14.00
CA TYR A 466 6.45 17.13 -12.77
C TYR A 466 4.92 17.04 -12.62
N THR A 467 4.16 17.10 -13.71
CA THR A 467 2.71 16.91 -13.67
C THR A 467 2.35 15.52 -13.12
N HIS A 468 3.05 14.49 -13.56
CA HIS A 468 2.87 13.14 -13.00
C HIS A 468 3.14 13.09 -11.50
N ALA A 469 4.17 13.79 -11.02
CA ALA A 469 4.48 13.86 -9.59
C ALA A 469 3.35 14.51 -8.79
N VAL A 470 2.80 15.64 -9.26
CA VAL A 470 1.67 16.34 -8.62
C VAL A 470 0.43 15.45 -8.58
N ILE A 471 0.02 14.89 -9.71
CA ILE A 471 -1.18 14.04 -9.82
C ILE A 471 -1.05 12.81 -8.93
N HIS A 472 0.12 12.18 -8.90
CA HIS A 472 0.39 11.04 -8.04
C HIS A 472 0.26 11.40 -6.55
N GLN A 473 0.80 12.54 -6.13
CA GLN A 473 0.68 12.99 -4.74
C GLN A 473 -0.77 13.35 -4.37
N MET A 474 -1.51 14.01 -5.28
CA MET A 474 -2.92 14.32 -5.07
C MET A 474 -3.80 13.08 -4.91
N THR A 475 -3.62 12.09 -5.78
CA THR A 475 -4.54 10.95 -5.91
C THR A 475 -4.07 9.67 -5.23
N GLY A 476 -2.80 9.60 -4.80
CA GLY A 476 -2.18 8.38 -4.26
C GLY A 476 -2.25 7.23 -5.28
N ALA A 477 -1.85 7.51 -6.52
CA ALA A 477 -1.82 6.56 -7.65
C ALA A 477 -3.21 6.00 -8.08
N ARG A 478 -4.30 6.72 -7.80
CA ARG A 478 -5.66 6.33 -8.23
C ARG A 478 -6.13 7.03 -9.49
N CYS A 479 -5.31 7.93 -10.05
CA CYS A 479 -5.60 8.57 -11.32
C CYS A 479 -5.51 7.54 -12.46
N PRO A 480 -6.52 7.41 -13.34
CA PRO A 480 -6.42 6.54 -14.50
C PRO A 480 -5.36 7.10 -15.47
N THR A 481 -4.69 6.19 -16.20
CA THR A 481 -3.56 6.58 -17.06
C THR A 481 -3.96 7.62 -18.12
N TRP A 482 -5.11 7.48 -18.76
CA TRP A 482 -5.57 8.46 -19.75
C TRP A 482 -5.69 9.90 -19.19
N LEU A 483 -6.15 10.03 -17.94
CA LEU A 483 -6.28 11.34 -17.30
C LEU A 483 -4.90 11.88 -16.89
N ASN A 484 -4.04 11.02 -16.36
CA ASN A 484 -2.68 11.37 -15.93
C ASN A 484 -1.83 11.83 -17.13
N GLU A 485 -1.82 11.06 -18.21
CA GLU A 485 -1.09 11.40 -19.44
C GLU A 485 -1.69 12.62 -20.14
N GLY A 486 -3.02 12.70 -20.20
CA GLY A 486 -3.70 13.84 -20.82
C GLY A 486 -3.44 15.16 -20.10
N LEU A 487 -3.40 15.14 -18.75
CA LEU A 487 -3.03 16.33 -17.96
C LEU A 487 -1.55 16.69 -18.13
N ALA A 488 -0.65 15.69 -18.17
CA ALA A 488 0.77 15.95 -18.40
C ALA A 488 0.99 16.64 -19.76
N GLN A 489 0.36 16.14 -20.82
CA GLN A 489 0.39 16.77 -22.14
C GLN A 489 -0.30 18.15 -22.19
N TYR A 490 -1.38 18.34 -21.45
CA TYR A 490 -2.06 19.64 -21.37
C TYR A 490 -1.17 20.71 -20.72
N PHE A 491 -0.51 20.38 -19.61
CA PHE A 491 0.33 21.33 -18.89
C PHE A 491 1.68 21.59 -19.54
N GLU A 492 2.23 20.66 -20.32
CA GLU A 492 3.47 20.89 -21.09
C GLU A 492 3.31 21.91 -22.22
N GLY A 493 2.08 22.26 -22.60
CA GLY A 493 1.78 23.34 -23.54
C GLY A 493 1.25 22.85 -24.89
N GLU A 494 1.75 23.44 -25.98
CA GLU A 494 1.25 23.12 -27.32
C GLU A 494 1.34 21.61 -27.64
N PRO A 495 0.26 21.04 -28.24
CA PRO A 495 0.20 19.63 -28.52
C PRO A 495 1.33 19.16 -29.45
N GLU A 496 1.72 17.89 -29.32
CA GLU A 496 2.71 17.27 -30.21
C GLU A 496 2.24 17.25 -31.67
N ASP A 497 3.20 17.30 -32.57
CA ASP A 497 2.94 17.07 -33.99
C ASP A 497 2.26 15.70 -34.18
N GLY A 498 1.15 15.68 -34.92
CA GLY A 498 0.39 14.47 -35.19
C GLY A 498 -0.93 14.33 -34.42
N ILE A 499 -1.15 15.06 -33.31
CA ILE A 499 -2.43 15.02 -32.58
C ILE A 499 -3.62 15.38 -33.51
N ALA A 500 -3.50 16.45 -34.28
CA ALA A 500 -4.54 16.85 -35.24
C ALA A 500 -4.79 15.74 -36.29
N GLY A 501 -3.73 15.12 -36.81
CA GLY A 501 -3.84 14.03 -37.78
C GLY A 501 -4.53 12.80 -37.21
N ASN A 502 -4.15 12.40 -36.00
CA ASN A 502 -4.77 11.26 -35.31
C ASN A 502 -6.22 11.55 -34.93
N ALA A 503 -6.53 12.76 -34.43
CA ALA A 503 -7.91 13.17 -34.13
C ALA A 503 -8.80 13.16 -35.39
N GLY A 504 -8.27 13.65 -36.53
CA GLY A 504 -8.94 13.58 -37.83
C GLY A 504 -9.16 12.12 -38.29
N LEU A 505 -8.21 11.22 -38.00
CA LEU A 505 -8.36 9.78 -38.28
C LEU A 505 -9.48 9.17 -37.43
N ILE A 506 -9.53 9.45 -36.14
CA ILE A 506 -10.61 9.02 -35.21
C ILE A 506 -11.98 9.47 -35.75
N LEU A 507 -12.11 10.72 -36.14
CA LEU A 507 -13.35 11.24 -36.69
C LEU A 507 -13.80 10.51 -37.95
N LYS A 508 -12.85 10.22 -38.84
CA LYS A 508 -13.11 9.55 -40.12
C LYS A 508 -13.48 8.08 -39.97
N THR A 509 -12.78 7.37 -39.10
CA THR A 509 -12.90 5.91 -38.97
C THR A 509 -13.82 5.49 -37.82
N ARG A 510 -14.05 6.37 -36.86
CA ARG A 510 -14.70 6.05 -35.57
C ARG A 510 -13.99 4.93 -34.81
N ASP A 511 -12.70 4.74 -35.09
CA ASP A 511 -11.85 3.77 -34.43
C ASP A 511 -11.03 4.48 -33.36
N PHE A 512 -11.38 4.24 -32.10
CA PHE A 512 -10.72 4.78 -30.92
C PHE A 512 -10.73 3.73 -29.80
N ILE A 513 -9.84 3.90 -28.82
CA ILE A 513 -9.73 3.00 -27.69
C ILE A 513 -10.71 3.48 -26.59
N PRO A 514 -11.71 2.69 -26.18
CA PRO A 514 -12.60 3.10 -25.09
C PRO A 514 -11.82 3.55 -23.83
N LEU A 515 -12.18 4.71 -23.27
CA LEU A 515 -11.46 5.30 -22.11
C LEU A 515 -11.28 4.34 -20.96
N LYS A 516 -12.25 3.48 -20.72
CA LYS A 516 -12.15 2.44 -19.69
C LYS A 516 -10.98 1.47 -19.93
N LYS A 517 -10.57 1.24 -21.16
CA LYS A 517 -9.39 0.44 -21.51
C LYS A 517 -8.09 1.23 -21.38
N LEU A 518 -8.18 2.56 -21.38
CA LEU A 518 -7.07 3.48 -21.17
C LEU A 518 -6.84 3.81 -19.68
N GLU A 519 -7.53 3.17 -18.75
CA GLU A 519 -7.23 3.28 -17.32
C GLU A 519 -5.86 2.66 -16.96
N GLY A 520 -5.45 1.62 -17.68
CA GLY A 520 -4.18 0.92 -17.49
C GLY A 520 -3.01 1.52 -18.26
N SER A 521 -1.80 0.98 -18.01
CA SER A 521 -0.55 1.47 -18.60
C SER A 521 -0.51 1.39 -20.12
N PHE A 522 0.00 2.45 -20.76
CA PHE A 522 0.24 2.53 -22.20
C PHE A 522 1.54 1.83 -22.66
N LEU A 523 2.40 1.45 -21.73
CA LEU A 523 3.67 0.76 -22.05
C LEU A 523 3.48 -0.57 -22.79
N ASN A 524 2.28 -1.15 -22.68
CA ASN A 524 1.94 -2.42 -23.33
C ASN A 524 1.33 -2.24 -24.72
N LEU A 525 1.10 -1.03 -25.18
CA LEU A 525 0.59 -0.72 -26.50
C LEU A 525 1.72 -0.73 -27.53
N ASP A 526 1.41 -1.15 -28.76
CA ASP A 526 2.34 -0.91 -29.86
C ASP A 526 2.46 0.59 -30.15
N ALA A 527 3.46 1.00 -30.91
CA ALA A 527 3.74 2.43 -31.15
C ALA A 527 2.54 3.18 -31.76
N LYS A 528 1.72 2.53 -32.60
CA LYS A 528 0.54 3.14 -33.20
C LYS A 528 -0.58 3.29 -32.18
N ALA A 529 -0.88 2.24 -31.44
CA ALA A 529 -1.90 2.28 -30.40
C ALA A 529 -1.50 3.25 -29.26
N ALA A 530 -0.22 3.33 -28.90
CA ALA A 530 0.29 4.31 -27.94
C ALA A 530 0.06 5.76 -28.43
N ALA A 531 0.43 6.07 -29.70
CA ALA A 531 0.20 7.39 -30.26
C ALA A 531 -1.30 7.77 -30.28
N MET A 532 -2.19 6.80 -30.53
CA MET A 532 -3.63 7.03 -30.43
C MET A 532 -4.06 7.28 -28.99
N ALA A 533 -3.61 6.44 -28.03
CA ALA A 533 -3.92 6.59 -26.60
C ALA A 533 -3.49 7.95 -26.05
N TYR A 534 -2.30 8.42 -26.40
CA TYR A 534 -1.83 9.77 -26.04
C TYR A 534 -2.67 10.87 -26.67
N THR A 535 -3.06 10.72 -27.95
CA THR A 535 -3.95 11.68 -28.63
C THR A 535 -5.32 11.74 -27.98
N GLU A 536 -5.91 10.58 -27.67
CA GLU A 536 -7.20 10.48 -26.99
C GLU A 536 -7.14 11.09 -25.59
N SER A 537 -6.09 10.78 -24.82
CA SER A 537 -5.87 11.32 -23.48
C SER A 537 -5.80 12.85 -23.48
N TYR A 538 -4.94 13.42 -24.35
CA TYR A 538 -4.80 14.87 -24.46
C TYR A 538 -6.12 15.54 -24.87
N THR A 539 -6.72 15.08 -25.96
CA THR A 539 -7.94 15.72 -26.50
C THR A 539 -9.14 15.55 -25.60
N MET A 540 -9.19 14.47 -24.81
CA MET A 540 -10.22 14.26 -23.78
C MET A 540 -10.07 15.24 -22.63
N VAL A 541 -8.85 15.43 -22.11
CA VAL A 541 -8.59 16.40 -21.03
C VAL A 541 -8.84 17.80 -21.52
N ASP A 542 -8.41 18.14 -22.74
CA ASP A 542 -8.68 19.46 -23.36
C ASP A 542 -10.20 19.70 -23.53
N HIS A 543 -10.96 18.67 -23.93
CA HIS A 543 -12.43 18.72 -23.96
C HIS A 543 -13.01 18.99 -22.56
N ILE A 544 -12.62 18.23 -21.54
CA ILE A 544 -13.12 18.40 -20.17
C ILE A 544 -12.86 19.84 -19.69
N ILE A 545 -11.65 20.35 -19.88
CA ILE A 545 -11.28 21.68 -19.41
C ILE A 545 -12.03 22.77 -20.19
N LYS A 546 -12.19 22.64 -21.50
CA LYS A 546 -12.92 23.63 -22.31
C LYS A 546 -14.43 23.63 -22.06
N ALA A 547 -15.01 22.45 -21.83
CA ALA A 547 -16.45 22.31 -21.60
C ALA A 547 -16.86 22.62 -20.15
N HIS A 548 -16.06 22.23 -19.18
CA HIS A 548 -16.43 22.26 -17.76
C HIS A 548 -15.46 23.09 -16.89
N GLY A 549 -14.37 23.60 -17.47
CA GLY A 549 -13.34 24.36 -16.75
C GLY A 549 -12.38 23.49 -15.93
N ILE A 550 -11.29 24.10 -15.47
CA ILE A 550 -10.27 23.42 -14.65
C ILE A 550 -10.83 22.88 -13.32
N TYR A 551 -11.91 23.47 -12.81
CA TYR A 551 -12.58 23.02 -11.60
C TYR A 551 -13.13 21.59 -11.70
N ALA A 552 -13.55 21.17 -12.91
CA ALA A 552 -13.98 19.78 -13.13
C ALA A 552 -12.81 18.81 -12.93
N VAL A 553 -11.62 19.17 -13.40
CA VAL A 553 -10.39 18.39 -13.18
C VAL A 553 -10.02 18.35 -11.69
N GLN A 554 -10.02 19.50 -11.02
CA GLN A 554 -9.75 19.54 -9.57
C GLN A 554 -10.72 18.65 -8.79
N LYS A 555 -12.01 18.72 -9.12
CA LYS A 555 -13.06 17.89 -8.50
C LYS A 555 -12.83 16.40 -8.76
N LEU A 556 -12.52 16.03 -10.01
CA LEU A 556 -12.23 14.65 -10.41
C LEU A 556 -11.05 14.08 -9.63
N LEU A 557 -9.93 14.82 -9.56
CA LEU A 557 -8.75 14.42 -8.79
C LEU A 557 -9.04 14.33 -7.28
N SER A 558 -9.85 15.23 -6.74
CA SER A 558 -10.28 15.21 -5.33
C SER A 558 -11.14 13.99 -5.01
N ASP A 559 -12.10 13.63 -5.88
CA ASP A 559 -12.97 12.47 -5.68
C ASP A 559 -12.16 11.16 -5.77
N LEU A 560 -11.22 11.08 -6.71
CA LEU A 560 -10.26 9.97 -6.79
C LEU A 560 -9.39 9.88 -5.53
N SER A 561 -8.92 11.02 -5.02
CA SER A 561 -8.19 11.08 -3.74
C SER A 561 -9.01 10.55 -2.58
N GLY A 562 -10.31 10.85 -2.56
CA GLY A 562 -11.27 10.36 -1.58
C GLY A 562 -11.56 8.85 -1.67
N GLY A 563 -11.14 8.19 -2.78
CA GLY A 563 -11.33 6.75 -3.01
C GLY A 563 -12.56 6.41 -3.86
N ALA A 564 -13.15 7.40 -4.54
CA ALA A 564 -14.18 7.14 -5.54
C ALA A 564 -13.58 6.34 -6.72
N ASP A 565 -14.39 5.48 -7.34
CA ASP A 565 -14.05 4.91 -8.63
C ASP A 565 -14.13 5.98 -9.75
N VAL A 566 -13.47 5.72 -10.87
CA VAL A 566 -13.33 6.73 -11.95
C VAL A 566 -14.69 7.14 -12.50
N GLU A 567 -15.62 6.20 -12.67
CA GLU A 567 -16.93 6.48 -13.25
C GLU A 567 -17.80 7.32 -12.31
N SER A 568 -17.75 7.05 -11.01
CA SER A 568 -18.41 7.88 -9.98
C SER A 568 -17.82 9.29 -9.92
N ALA A 569 -16.49 9.40 -10.03
CA ALA A 569 -15.81 10.68 -10.05
C ALA A 569 -16.15 11.49 -11.32
N LEU A 570 -16.25 10.87 -12.49
CA LEU A 570 -16.70 11.50 -13.73
C LEU A 570 -18.14 12.03 -13.61
N ARG A 571 -19.07 11.22 -13.14
CA ARG A 571 -20.46 11.66 -12.91
C ARG A 571 -20.55 12.86 -11.96
N SER A 572 -19.70 12.87 -10.94
CA SER A 572 -19.65 13.98 -9.97
C SER A 572 -19.04 15.25 -10.55
N ALA A 573 -18.00 15.13 -11.39
CA ALA A 573 -17.24 16.28 -11.88
C ALA A 573 -17.79 16.87 -13.19
N VAL A 574 -18.22 16.01 -14.13
CA VAL A 574 -18.66 16.43 -15.48
C VAL A 574 -20.10 16.02 -15.81
N GLY A 575 -20.80 15.31 -14.92
CA GLY A 575 -22.20 14.90 -15.10
C GLY A 575 -22.41 13.75 -16.09
N ALA A 576 -21.34 13.09 -16.54
CA ALA A 576 -21.39 12.00 -17.52
C ALA A 576 -20.64 10.77 -17.02
N ASP A 577 -21.05 9.59 -17.51
CA ASP A 577 -20.25 8.36 -17.42
C ASP A 577 -19.28 8.27 -18.61
N TYR A 578 -18.54 7.18 -18.73
CA TYR A 578 -17.59 6.99 -19.82
C TYR A 578 -18.24 7.13 -21.21
N ASN A 579 -19.40 6.53 -21.42
CA ASN A 579 -20.07 6.58 -22.73
C ASN A 579 -20.53 7.99 -23.07
N GLY A 580 -21.15 8.69 -22.12
CA GLY A 580 -21.59 10.06 -22.33
C GLY A 580 -20.43 11.02 -22.59
N LEU A 581 -19.32 10.83 -21.85
CA LEU A 581 -18.11 11.64 -22.04
C LEU A 581 -17.47 11.39 -23.42
N GLU A 582 -17.39 10.12 -23.87
CA GLU A 582 -16.88 9.75 -25.20
C GLU A 582 -17.75 10.32 -26.33
N GLU A 583 -19.08 10.31 -26.19
CA GLU A 583 -20.00 10.90 -27.17
C GLU A 583 -19.80 12.43 -27.29
N ASP A 584 -19.65 13.13 -26.18
CA ASP A 584 -19.45 14.57 -26.17
C ASP A 584 -18.04 14.94 -26.66
N TRP A 585 -17.03 14.14 -26.33
CA TRP A 585 -15.70 14.28 -26.88
C TRP A 585 -15.64 14.10 -28.40
N LEU A 586 -16.37 13.15 -28.98
CA LEU A 586 -16.43 13.00 -30.43
C LEU A 586 -17.04 14.24 -31.13
N LYS A 587 -18.03 14.88 -30.52
CA LYS A 587 -18.58 16.17 -31.00
C LYS A 587 -17.52 17.27 -30.90
N TYR A 588 -16.80 17.31 -29.77
CA TYR A 588 -15.71 18.26 -29.58
C TYR A 588 -14.60 18.10 -30.63
N LEU A 589 -14.16 16.85 -30.91
CA LEU A 589 -13.18 16.58 -31.97
C LEU A 589 -13.66 17.11 -33.33
N ALA A 590 -14.93 16.90 -33.69
CA ALA A 590 -15.50 17.35 -34.95
C ALA A 590 -15.52 18.89 -35.08
N GLN A 591 -15.57 19.61 -33.97
CA GLN A 591 -15.55 21.07 -33.95
C GLN A 591 -14.14 21.67 -34.03
N ASN A 592 -13.13 20.96 -33.48
CA ASN A 592 -11.80 21.54 -33.28
C ASN A 592 -10.70 20.90 -34.13
N TYR A 593 -10.93 19.70 -34.71
CA TYR A 593 -9.92 18.92 -35.43
C TYR A 593 -10.42 18.36 -36.78
N SER A 594 -11.55 18.89 -37.30
CA SER A 594 -12.12 18.50 -38.60
C SER A 594 -11.40 19.14 -39.82
#